data_fbf3370bb156387b30ffd888f765b555
#
_entry.id   fbf3370bb156387b30ffd888f765b555
#
_cell.length_a   1.000
_cell.length_b   1.000
_cell.length_c   1.000
_cell.angle_alpha   90.00
_cell.angle_beta   90.00
_cell.angle_gamma   90.00
#
_symmetry.space_group_name_H-M   'P 1'
#
loop_
_entity.id
_entity.type
_entity.pdbx_description
1 polymer ?
#
loop_
_entity_poly.entity_id
_entity_poly.type
_entity_poly.pdbx_seq_one_letter_code
_entity_poly.pdbx_strand_id
1 'polypeptide(L)'
;MLDYTLAEVASAVRGELAAGSADARVLSAAIDSRAVDAGALFFALPGERVDGHEFVAQAVTAGASGAVVSTTRPRDSFGDLPEAFGLIMVDDPARALARLAGWHRRLMKASVVGVTGSAGKTTTKDMIAAVLAESFSVLATEGNMNNEIGLPLTLLRLQPGHDVAVLEMAMRAPGEIAALAETARPDVGVVTNVGYAHIGLLGSQSAIADAKAELVRALPAHGFAVLNGEDPRVRAIERFAPGRSLLYGLSPECSVRAVDVALSEDDTSFAVALDGQAVPDVRFTVPVPGRHNVLNGLAALAVGWRLGIEPEAMARGLASFRPSAMRMHFVQAPRGFTVIDDTYNANPASVRCAIDAALQHAAQRRVIAILGDMLELGDAAAAGHAELGEYAVYAGVSGLVTVGPLAALAAESAVQAG
;
A
#
# COMPACT_ATOMS: atom_id res chain seq x y z
N MET A 1 11.42 18.94 -1.61
CA MET A 1 12.34 19.29 -0.51
C MET A 1 11.53 20.03 0.54
N LEU A 2 11.67 19.66 1.80
CA LEU A 2 11.14 20.46 2.91
C LEU A 2 11.89 21.79 2.94
N ASP A 3 11.35 22.78 3.59
CA ASP A 3 12.02 24.06 3.81
C ASP A 3 11.44 24.72 5.07
N TYR A 4 11.74 24.09 6.23
CA TYR A 4 11.26 24.50 7.53
C TYR A 4 12.40 24.86 8.45
N THR A 5 12.16 25.76 9.41
CA THR A 5 13.09 26.01 10.51
C THR A 5 12.96 24.94 11.61
N LEU A 6 14.01 24.75 12.40
CA LEU A 6 13.95 23.86 13.58
C LEU A 6 12.88 24.31 14.58
N ALA A 7 12.64 25.63 14.71
CA ALA A 7 11.58 26.15 15.56
C ALA A 7 10.19 25.75 15.07
N GLU A 8 9.91 25.84 13.76
CA GLU A 8 8.65 25.40 13.16
C GLU A 8 8.45 23.89 13.35
N VAL A 9 9.52 23.11 13.13
CA VAL A 9 9.48 21.67 13.34
C VAL A 9 9.23 21.32 14.80
N ALA A 10 9.96 21.91 15.76
CA ALA A 10 9.77 21.68 17.18
C ALA A 10 8.32 21.95 17.61
N SER A 11 7.75 23.05 17.11
CA SER A 11 6.33 23.39 17.34
C SER A 11 5.39 22.34 16.71
N ALA A 12 5.63 21.93 15.45
CA ALA A 12 4.80 20.97 14.75
C ALA A 12 4.78 19.58 15.43
N VAL A 13 5.93 19.13 15.94
CA VAL A 13 6.06 17.84 16.64
C VAL A 13 5.68 17.92 18.13
N ARG A 14 5.41 19.12 18.66
CA ARG A 14 5.18 19.39 20.09
C ARG A 14 6.38 19.01 20.96
N GLY A 15 7.58 19.31 20.45
CA GLY A 15 8.85 19.03 21.11
C GLY A 15 9.52 20.30 21.64
N GLU A 16 10.55 20.11 22.47
CA GLU A 16 11.44 21.16 22.96
C GLU A 16 12.72 21.18 22.12
N LEU A 17 13.11 22.34 21.59
CA LEU A 17 14.41 22.54 20.96
C LEU A 17 15.46 22.72 22.06
N ALA A 18 16.13 21.62 22.45
CA ALA A 18 17.09 21.59 23.56
C ALA A 18 18.49 22.03 23.14
N ALA A 19 18.82 22.04 21.84
CA ALA A 19 20.08 22.52 21.30
C ALA A 19 19.91 22.98 19.85
N GLY A 20 20.86 23.77 19.33
CA GLY A 20 20.92 24.27 17.96
C GLY A 20 20.20 25.60 17.76
N SER A 21 20.37 26.17 16.56
CA SER A 21 19.72 27.42 16.17
C SER A 21 18.27 27.20 15.75
N ALA A 22 17.35 28.00 16.31
CA ALA A 22 15.94 27.97 15.95
C ALA A 22 15.67 28.18 14.46
N ASP A 23 16.53 28.96 13.80
CA ASP A 23 16.41 29.33 12.37
C ASP A 23 17.11 28.35 11.42
N ALA A 24 17.82 27.32 11.93
CA ALA A 24 18.46 26.32 11.10
C ALA A 24 17.42 25.56 10.25
N ARG A 25 17.76 25.30 8.98
CA ARG A 25 16.80 24.74 8.00
C ARG A 25 16.80 23.21 8.01
N VAL A 26 15.62 22.66 7.89
CA VAL A 26 15.35 21.23 7.70
C VAL A 26 14.86 21.02 6.27
N LEU A 27 15.60 20.23 5.50
CA LEU A 27 15.37 20.03 4.06
C LEU A 27 14.73 18.67 3.72
N SER A 28 14.89 17.69 4.60
CA SER A 28 14.30 16.34 4.48
C SER A 28 14.15 15.68 5.85
N ALA A 29 13.58 14.49 5.90
CA ALA A 29 13.48 13.67 7.11
C ALA A 29 14.06 12.28 6.84
N ALA A 30 14.78 11.72 7.80
CA ALA A 30 15.37 10.39 7.75
C ALA A 30 15.18 9.63 9.06
N ILE A 31 15.06 8.31 8.97
CA ILE A 31 15.02 7.38 10.11
C ILE A 31 16.19 6.39 10.08
N ASP A 32 16.91 6.30 8.98
CA ASP A 32 18.11 5.49 8.79
C ASP A 32 19.33 6.44 8.70
N SER A 33 20.24 6.33 9.63
CA SER A 33 21.44 7.19 9.67
C SER A 33 22.37 7.02 8.46
N ARG A 34 22.26 5.91 7.73
CA ARG A 34 23.00 5.63 6.48
C ARG A 34 22.41 6.33 5.26
N ALA A 35 21.15 6.74 5.35
CA ALA A 35 20.40 7.43 4.31
C ALA A 35 20.14 8.91 4.64
N VAL A 36 20.92 9.48 5.56
CA VAL A 36 20.85 10.90 5.92
C VAL A 36 21.52 11.72 4.84
N ASP A 37 20.74 12.63 4.23
CA ASP A 37 21.27 13.68 3.36
C ASP A 37 21.64 14.94 4.16
N ALA A 38 22.49 15.80 3.59
CA ALA A 38 22.83 17.08 4.18
C ALA A 38 21.56 17.93 4.39
N GLY A 39 21.38 18.44 5.62
CA GLY A 39 20.21 19.21 6.03
C GLY A 39 18.98 18.36 6.41
N ALA A 40 19.10 17.04 6.46
CA ALA A 40 18.02 16.17 6.92
C ALA A 40 17.79 16.31 8.45
N LEU A 41 16.57 16.10 8.89
CA LEU A 41 16.22 15.89 10.29
C LEU A 41 16.15 14.37 10.56
N PHE A 42 16.99 13.88 11.44
CA PHE A 42 17.03 12.46 11.79
C PHE A 42 16.05 12.16 12.93
N PHE A 43 15.14 11.20 12.72
CA PHE A 43 14.25 10.70 13.76
C PHE A 43 14.85 9.44 14.41
N ALA A 44 15.25 9.54 15.66
CA ALA A 44 15.84 8.45 16.43
C ALA A 44 14.73 7.52 16.95
N LEU A 45 14.29 6.57 16.10
CA LEU A 45 13.23 5.65 16.45
C LEU A 45 13.77 4.47 17.27
N PRO A 46 13.15 4.09 18.39
CA PRO A 46 13.45 2.83 19.06
C PRO A 46 12.96 1.65 18.22
N GLY A 47 13.85 0.71 17.92
CA GLY A 47 13.52 -0.52 17.18
C GLY A 47 13.65 -1.76 18.06
N GLU A 48 13.15 -2.90 17.58
CA GLU A 48 13.21 -4.18 18.33
C GLU A 48 14.64 -4.70 18.55
N ARG A 49 15.56 -4.43 17.63
CA ARG A 49 16.95 -4.94 17.66
C ARG A 49 17.97 -3.86 17.91
N VAL A 50 17.66 -2.62 17.56
CA VAL A 50 18.60 -1.48 17.58
C VAL A 50 17.84 -0.23 17.96
N ASP A 51 18.40 0.57 18.86
CA ASP A 51 17.85 1.87 19.26
C ASP A 51 18.42 2.99 18.37
N GLY A 52 17.55 3.69 17.64
CA GLY A 52 17.92 4.80 16.76
C GLY A 52 18.70 5.93 17.45
N HIS A 53 18.53 6.09 18.76
CA HIS A 53 19.27 7.08 19.55
C HIS A 53 20.79 6.87 19.56
N GLU A 54 21.25 5.63 19.35
CA GLU A 54 22.69 5.30 19.26
C GLU A 54 23.35 5.84 17.99
N PHE A 55 22.54 6.22 16.99
CA PHE A 55 23.02 6.69 15.67
C PHE A 55 22.96 8.22 15.51
N VAL A 56 22.64 8.98 16.55
CA VAL A 56 22.64 10.46 16.47
C VAL A 56 24.00 11.00 16.06
N ALA A 57 25.10 10.47 16.63
CA ALA A 57 26.46 10.87 16.26
C ALA A 57 26.78 10.56 14.78
N GLN A 58 26.27 9.47 14.24
CA GLN A 58 26.41 9.13 12.83
C GLN A 58 25.60 10.09 11.93
N ALA A 59 24.39 10.47 12.34
CA ALA A 59 23.57 11.45 11.64
C ALA A 59 24.25 12.84 11.61
N VAL A 60 24.89 13.26 12.73
CA VAL A 60 25.72 14.47 12.75
C VAL A 60 26.84 14.38 11.70
N THR A 61 27.56 13.27 11.66
CA THR A 61 28.67 13.06 10.72
C THR A 61 28.20 13.05 9.26
N ALA A 62 26.99 12.55 9.00
CA ALA A 62 26.37 12.55 7.68
C ALA A 62 25.82 13.92 7.26
N GLY A 63 25.85 14.93 8.14
CA GLY A 63 25.44 16.30 7.81
C GLY A 63 23.95 16.59 8.07
N ALA A 64 23.31 15.82 8.97
CA ALA A 64 21.96 16.17 9.41
C ALA A 64 21.93 17.57 10.04
N SER A 65 20.83 18.29 9.84
CA SER A 65 20.59 19.59 10.49
C SER A 65 20.18 19.43 11.96
N GLY A 66 19.70 18.25 12.35
CA GLY A 66 19.30 17.96 13.71
C GLY A 66 18.76 16.55 13.87
N ALA A 67 18.40 16.22 15.11
CA ALA A 67 17.73 14.97 15.45
C ALA A 67 16.51 15.21 16.34
N VAL A 68 15.49 14.35 16.16
CA VAL A 68 14.34 14.21 17.05
C VAL A 68 14.57 12.98 17.92
N VAL A 69 14.62 13.19 19.24
CA VAL A 69 14.96 12.15 20.23
C VAL A 69 13.91 12.08 21.34
N SER A 70 13.86 10.94 22.04
CA SER A 70 12.94 10.77 23.16
C SER A 70 13.44 11.50 24.42
N THR A 71 12.51 12.14 25.14
CA THR A 71 12.78 12.71 26.50
C THR A 71 13.17 11.67 27.53
N THR A 72 12.99 10.37 27.25
CA THR A 72 13.50 9.28 28.12
C THR A 72 15.03 9.16 28.09
N ARG A 73 15.69 9.77 27.10
CA ARG A 73 17.15 9.87 27.00
C ARG A 73 17.59 11.26 27.45
N PRO A 74 18.46 11.40 28.49
CA PRO A 74 19.01 12.69 28.89
C PRO A 74 19.77 13.36 27.72
N ARG A 75 19.70 14.69 27.63
CA ARG A 75 20.45 15.44 26.60
C ARG A 75 21.94 15.09 26.59
N ASP A 76 22.52 14.97 27.79
CA ASP A 76 23.95 14.71 27.95
C ASP A 76 24.39 13.32 27.44
N SER A 77 23.44 12.41 27.22
CA SER A 77 23.74 11.10 26.63
C SER A 77 24.15 11.15 25.15
N PHE A 78 23.91 12.28 24.45
CA PHE A 78 24.30 12.48 23.07
C PHE A 78 25.69 13.12 22.89
N GLY A 79 26.40 13.39 24.00
CA GLY A 79 27.72 13.98 23.96
C GLY A 79 27.77 15.43 23.47
N ASP A 80 28.95 15.86 23.01
CA ASP A 80 29.15 17.20 22.47
C ASP A 80 28.63 17.28 21.04
N LEU A 81 27.48 17.93 20.86
CA LEU A 81 26.86 18.17 19.56
C LEU A 81 27.43 19.50 18.97
N PRO A 82 27.62 19.59 17.63
CA PRO A 82 27.95 20.85 16.99
C PRO A 82 26.94 21.94 17.31
N GLU A 83 27.37 23.19 17.49
CA GLU A 83 26.50 24.32 17.81
C GLU A 83 25.35 24.50 16.81
N ALA A 84 25.60 24.19 15.53
CA ALA A 84 24.60 24.28 14.47
C ALA A 84 23.62 23.09 14.47
N PHE A 85 23.89 21.99 15.20
CA PHE A 85 23.06 20.81 15.17
C PHE A 85 21.86 20.92 16.12
N GLY A 86 20.65 20.80 15.58
CA GLY A 86 19.42 20.86 16.36
C GLY A 86 19.13 19.56 17.11
N LEU A 87 18.77 19.67 18.37
CA LEU A 87 18.25 18.53 19.14
C LEU A 87 16.83 18.85 19.61
N ILE A 88 15.84 18.15 19.06
CA ILE A 88 14.45 18.30 19.44
C ILE A 88 14.04 17.10 20.29
N MET A 89 13.65 17.37 21.54
CA MET A 89 13.22 16.36 22.50
C MET A 89 11.70 16.24 22.48
N VAL A 90 11.20 15.00 22.37
CA VAL A 90 9.77 14.68 22.27
C VAL A 90 9.41 13.52 23.19
N ASP A 91 8.11 13.37 23.47
CA ASP A 91 7.56 12.21 24.20
C ASP A 91 7.81 10.88 23.45
N ASP A 92 7.58 10.86 22.13
CA ASP A 92 7.67 9.70 21.26
C ASP A 92 8.10 10.15 19.85
N PRO A 93 9.31 9.76 19.38
CA PRO A 93 9.81 10.13 18.07
C PRO A 93 8.96 9.62 16.89
N ALA A 94 8.29 8.45 17.02
CA ALA A 94 7.44 7.94 15.97
C ALA A 94 6.15 8.78 15.84
N ARG A 95 5.54 9.14 16.96
CA ARG A 95 4.42 10.08 16.99
C ARG A 95 4.83 11.48 16.53
N ALA A 96 6.03 11.92 16.84
CA ALA A 96 6.58 13.18 16.34
C ALA A 96 6.69 13.20 14.82
N LEU A 97 7.17 12.08 14.21
CA LEU A 97 7.22 11.92 12.76
C LEU A 97 5.82 12.03 12.14
N ALA A 98 4.82 11.35 12.70
CA ALA A 98 3.43 11.45 12.25
C ALA A 98 2.85 12.87 12.40
N ARG A 99 3.15 13.56 13.53
CA ARG A 99 2.74 14.96 13.77
C ARG A 99 3.33 15.91 12.72
N LEU A 100 4.65 15.76 12.41
CA LEU A 100 5.32 16.56 11.39
C LEU A 100 4.68 16.33 10.01
N ALA A 101 4.49 15.06 9.64
CA ALA A 101 3.87 14.71 8.36
C ALA A 101 2.43 15.24 8.25
N GLY A 102 1.62 15.11 9.29
CA GLY A 102 0.26 15.64 9.33
C GLY A 102 0.22 17.18 9.30
N TRP A 103 1.19 17.85 9.93
CA TRP A 103 1.35 19.29 9.82
C TRP A 103 1.76 19.70 8.39
N HIS A 104 2.77 19.05 7.81
CA HIS A 104 3.20 19.26 6.43
C HIS A 104 2.04 19.03 5.45
N ARG A 105 1.27 17.93 5.61
CA ARG A 105 0.08 17.64 4.78
C ARG A 105 -0.94 18.77 4.76
N ARG A 106 -1.17 19.44 5.89
CA ARG A 106 -2.11 20.56 5.97
C ARG A 106 -1.69 21.80 5.19
N LEU A 107 -0.40 21.95 4.93
CA LEU A 107 0.15 23.05 4.12
C LEU A 107 0.05 22.77 2.60
N MET A 108 -0.18 21.51 2.21
CA MET A 108 -0.23 21.08 0.81
C MET A 108 -1.67 21.07 0.29
N LYS A 109 -1.84 21.45 -0.98
CA LYS A 109 -3.14 21.49 -1.67
C LYS A 109 -3.50 20.18 -2.37
N ALA A 110 -2.54 19.27 -2.50
CA ALA A 110 -2.72 17.98 -3.20
C ALA A 110 -3.93 17.22 -2.64
N SER A 111 -4.74 16.62 -3.49
CA SER A 111 -5.74 15.64 -3.08
C SER A 111 -5.06 14.34 -2.63
N VAL A 112 -5.62 13.64 -1.64
CA VAL A 112 -5.07 12.38 -1.14
C VAL A 112 -6.02 11.24 -1.39
N VAL A 113 -5.51 10.19 -2.05
CA VAL A 113 -6.18 8.92 -2.25
C VAL A 113 -5.57 7.89 -1.28
N GLY A 114 -6.35 7.42 -0.31
CA GLY A 114 -5.96 6.31 0.57
C GLY A 114 -6.42 4.98 -0.02
N VAL A 115 -5.55 3.96 -0.01
CA VAL A 115 -5.86 2.63 -0.54
C VAL A 115 -5.62 1.57 0.52
N THR A 116 -6.65 0.81 0.87
CA THR A 116 -6.55 -0.32 1.80
C THR A 116 -7.24 -1.57 1.24
N GLY A 117 -7.04 -2.71 1.91
CA GLY A 117 -7.62 -4.00 1.58
C GLY A 117 -6.80 -5.16 2.11
N SER A 118 -7.32 -6.36 2.03
CA SER A 118 -6.59 -7.58 2.42
C SER A 118 -5.56 -7.99 1.37
N ALA A 119 -5.90 -7.87 0.09
CA ALA A 119 -5.05 -8.14 -1.07
C ALA A 119 -5.21 -7.05 -2.14
N GLY A 120 -4.24 -6.94 -3.06
CA GLY A 120 -4.30 -6.03 -4.20
C GLY A 120 -4.04 -4.55 -3.89
N LYS A 121 -3.75 -4.16 -2.66
CA LYS A 121 -3.48 -2.75 -2.28
C LYS A 121 -2.40 -2.10 -3.14
N THR A 122 -1.22 -2.68 -3.18
CA THR A 122 -0.06 -2.16 -3.91
C THR A 122 -0.35 -2.06 -5.41
N THR A 123 -0.87 -3.15 -5.99
CA THR A 123 -1.23 -3.19 -7.42
C THR A 123 -2.27 -2.13 -7.76
N THR A 124 -3.32 -2.00 -6.92
CA THR A 124 -4.37 -0.98 -7.12
C THR A 124 -3.79 0.44 -6.97
N LYS A 125 -2.96 0.68 -5.96
CA LYS A 125 -2.27 1.96 -5.74
C LYS A 125 -1.39 2.32 -6.95
N ASP A 126 -0.63 1.36 -7.49
CA ASP A 126 0.23 1.59 -8.65
C ASP A 126 -0.58 1.85 -9.93
N MET A 127 -1.70 1.13 -10.14
CA MET A 127 -2.63 1.40 -11.25
C MET A 127 -3.30 2.76 -11.11
N ILE A 128 -3.74 3.16 -9.90
CA ILE A 128 -4.28 4.50 -9.64
C ILE A 128 -3.23 5.55 -9.98
N ALA A 129 -2.00 5.39 -9.49
CA ALA A 129 -0.93 6.34 -9.77
C ALA A 129 -0.64 6.47 -11.27
N ALA A 130 -0.61 5.36 -12.01
CA ALA A 130 -0.40 5.35 -13.46
C ALA A 130 -1.55 6.04 -14.22
N VAL A 131 -2.80 5.78 -13.85
CA VAL A 131 -3.97 6.45 -14.45
C VAL A 131 -3.96 7.95 -14.16
N LEU A 132 -3.67 8.35 -12.92
CA LEU A 132 -3.66 9.77 -12.53
C LEU A 132 -2.48 10.53 -13.14
N ALA A 133 -1.35 9.89 -13.37
CA ALA A 133 -0.17 10.50 -13.96
C ALA A 133 -0.36 11.00 -15.41
N GLU A 134 -1.41 10.55 -16.10
CA GLU A 134 -1.79 11.08 -17.42
C GLU A 134 -2.27 12.54 -17.38
N SER A 135 -2.72 13.03 -16.22
CA SER A 135 -3.30 14.37 -16.09
C SER A 135 -2.79 15.16 -14.88
N PHE A 136 -2.12 14.51 -13.95
CA PHE A 136 -1.71 15.11 -12.67
C PHE A 136 -0.26 14.80 -12.33
N SER A 137 0.37 15.67 -11.54
CA SER A 137 1.64 15.37 -10.87
C SER A 137 1.37 14.53 -9.63
N VAL A 138 1.81 13.27 -9.62
CA VAL A 138 1.44 12.26 -8.63
C VAL A 138 2.61 11.90 -7.73
N LEU A 139 2.40 11.97 -6.41
CA LEU A 139 3.23 11.28 -5.42
C LEU A 139 2.56 9.96 -5.04
N ALA A 140 3.28 8.85 -5.05
CA ALA A 140 2.74 7.55 -4.60
C ALA A 140 3.62 6.91 -3.54
N THR A 141 3.01 6.05 -2.69
CA THR A 141 3.75 5.19 -1.77
C THR A 141 4.72 4.31 -2.54
N GLU A 142 5.99 4.30 -2.16
CA GLU A 142 7.02 3.42 -2.71
C GLU A 142 7.22 2.19 -1.80
N GLY A 143 7.45 1.03 -2.42
CA GLY A 143 7.70 -0.22 -1.69
C GLY A 143 6.59 -0.54 -0.69
N ASN A 144 6.97 -0.75 0.56
CA ASN A 144 6.10 -1.08 1.68
C ASN A 144 5.95 0.07 2.71
N MET A 145 6.13 1.32 2.27
CA MET A 145 6.02 2.51 3.12
C MET A 145 4.55 2.85 3.46
N ASN A 146 3.83 1.89 4.03
CA ASN A 146 2.37 1.89 4.19
C ASN A 146 1.88 1.78 5.65
N ASN A 147 2.79 1.90 6.61
CA ASN A 147 2.55 1.83 8.04
C ASN A 147 2.79 3.20 8.73
N GLU A 148 2.76 3.22 10.08
CA GLU A 148 2.92 4.40 10.95
C GLU A 148 4.26 5.15 10.80
N ILE A 149 5.24 4.54 10.15
CA ILE A 149 6.55 5.15 9.84
C ILE A 149 6.62 5.52 8.35
N GLY A 150 6.26 4.59 7.48
CA GLY A 150 6.42 4.73 6.03
C GLY A 150 5.49 5.77 5.42
N LEU A 151 4.22 5.80 5.83
CA LEU A 151 3.26 6.78 5.32
C LEU A 151 3.65 8.23 5.69
N PRO A 152 4.05 8.55 6.94
CA PRO A 152 4.60 9.85 7.28
C PRO A 152 5.80 10.26 6.43
N LEU A 153 6.78 9.37 6.23
CA LEU A 153 7.94 9.64 5.36
C LEU A 153 7.54 9.91 3.92
N THR A 154 6.56 9.17 3.39
CA THR A 154 6.01 9.43 2.05
C THR A 154 5.36 10.80 1.99
N LEU A 155 4.54 11.18 2.99
CA LEU A 155 3.90 12.49 3.05
C LEU A 155 4.89 13.65 3.13
N LEU A 156 6.00 13.49 3.84
CA LEU A 156 7.05 14.52 3.92
C LEU A 156 7.77 14.77 2.58
N ARG A 157 7.57 13.91 1.59
CA ARG A 157 8.04 14.12 0.20
C ARG A 157 7.04 14.90 -0.66
N LEU A 158 5.83 15.17 -0.15
CA LEU A 158 4.82 15.95 -0.86
C LEU A 158 5.33 17.38 -1.07
N GLN A 159 5.12 17.93 -2.26
CA GLN A 159 5.57 19.26 -2.64
C GLN A 159 4.42 20.08 -3.23
N PRO A 160 4.50 21.40 -3.24
CA PRO A 160 3.47 22.26 -3.81
C PRO A 160 3.13 21.98 -5.29
N GLY A 161 4.04 21.33 -6.03
CA GLY A 161 3.84 20.94 -7.42
C GLY A 161 3.14 19.60 -7.61
N HIS A 162 2.85 18.84 -6.54
CA HIS A 162 2.04 17.64 -6.64
C HIS A 162 0.55 17.98 -6.58
N ASP A 163 -0.22 17.42 -7.49
CA ASP A 163 -1.67 17.57 -7.53
C ASP A 163 -2.38 16.48 -6.70
N VAL A 164 -1.80 15.27 -6.68
CA VAL A 164 -2.39 14.11 -6.00
C VAL A 164 -1.32 13.30 -5.28
N ALA A 165 -1.65 12.77 -4.09
CA ALA A 165 -0.89 11.75 -3.40
C ALA A 165 -1.69 10.45 -3.31
N VAL A 166 -1.13 9.31 -3.74
CA VAL A 166 -1.74 7.98 -3.66
C VAL A 166 -1.02 7.16 -2.60
N LEU A 167 -1.70 6.93 -1.48
CA LEU A 167 -1.10 6.37 -0.27
C LEU A 167 -1.69 5.01 0.06
N GLU A 168 -0.83 3.99 0.12
CA GLU A 168 -1.21 2.68 0.63
C GLU A 168 -1.30 2.73 2.16
N MET A 169 -2.37 2.14 2.73
CA MET A 169 -2.62 2.07 4.17
C MET A 169 -2.80 0.61 4.59
N ALA A 170 -1.78 0.06 5.21
CA ALA A 170 -1.78 -1.29 5.78
C ALA A 170 -2.20 -1.26 7.26
N MET A 171 -2.56 -2.43 7.81
CA MET A 171 -2.87 -2.57 9.24
C MET A 171 -2.60 -3.99 9.72
N ARG A 172 -2.29 -4.13 11.00
CA ARG A 172 -2.21 -5.37 11.77
C ARG A 172 -3.18 -5.38 12.96
N ALA A 173 -3.59 -4.19 13.42
CA ALA A 173 -4.50 -4.01 14.53
C ALA A 173 -5.61 -2.98 14.20
N PRO A 174 -6.76 -3.02 14.91
CA PRO A 174 -7.76 -1.97 14.84
C PRO A 174 -7.17 -0.62 15.27
N GLY A 175 -7.63 0.48 14.64
CA GLY A 175 -7.19 1.84 14.90
C GLY A 175 -5.97 2.29 14.10
N GLU A 176 -5.22 1.38 13.47
CA GLU A 176 -4.02 1.74 12.70
C GLU A 176 -4.38 2.48 11.41
N ILE A 177 -5.40 2.04 10.67
CA ILE A 177 -5.86 2.76 9.48
C ILE A 177 -6.43 4.13 9.87
N ALA A 178 -7.13 4.23 10.99
CA ALA A 178 -7.63 5.51 11.49
C ALA A 178 -6.48 6.50 11.77
N ALA A 179 -5.40 6.05 12.42
CA ALA A 179 -4.23 6.86 12.69
C ALA A 179 -3.50 7.32 11.41
N LEU A 180 -3.38 6.40 10.43
CA LEU A 180 -2.83 6.73 9.11
C LEU A 180 -3.71 7.74 8.37
N ALA A 181 -5.04 7.57 8.42
CA ALA A 181 -5.99 8.46 7.80
C ALA A 181 -6.05 9.84 8.48
N GLU A 182 -5.92 9.91 9.82
CA GLU A 182 -5.78 11.18 10.54
C GLU A 182 -4.56 11.97 10.08
N THR A 183 -3.43 11.28 9.89
CA THR A 183 -2.19 11.88 9.40
C THR A 183 -2.30 12.33 7.93
N ALA A 184 -2.82 11.47 7.07
CA ALA A 184 -2.88 11.68 5.62
C ALA A 184 -4.04 12.58 5.19
N ARG A 185 -5.16 12.58 5.92
CA ARG A 185 -6.41 13.28 5.60
C ARG A 185 -6.87 13.00 4.17
N PRO A 186 -7.26 11.76 3.86
CA PRO A 186 -7.64 11.38 2.50
C PRO A 186 -8.95 12.06 2.07
N ASP A 187 -9.00 12.46 0.80
CA ASP A 187 -10.21 12.96 0.13
C ASP A 187 -10.95 11.79 -0.56
N VAL A 188 -10.19 10.74 -0.90
CA VAL A 188 -10.67 9.52 -1.55
C VAL A 188 -10.21 8.32 -0.75
N GLY A 189 -11.12 7.39 -0.46
CA GLY A 189 -10.82 6.12 0.20
C GLY A 189 -11.15 4.94 -0.69
N VAL A 190 -10.16 4.09 -1.01
CA VAL A 190 -10.32 2.89 -1.82
C VAL A 190 -10.22 1.65 -0.95
N VAL A 191 -11.22 0.77 -1.00
CA VAL A 191 -11.18 -0.53 -0.31
C VAL A 191 -11.29 -1.66 -1.33
N THR A 192 -10.22 -2.45 -1.46
CA THR A 192 -10.12 -3.48 -2.50
C THR A 192 -10.88 -4.75 -2.14
N ASN A 193 -10.68 -5.30 -0.95
CA ASN A 193 -11.38 -6.51 -0.47
C ASN A 193 -11.19 -6.75 1.04
N VAL A 194 -12.01 -7.63 1.58
CA VAL A 194 -11.93 -8.15 2.97
C VAL A 194 -11.71 -9.66 2.92
N GLY A 195 -10.45 -10.07 2.89
CA GLY A 195 -10.02 -11.47 2.91
C GLY A 195 -9.58 -11.94 4.30
N TYR A 196 -8.73 -12.95 4.32
CA TYR A 196 -8.21 -13.59 5.53
C TYR A 196 -6.85 -13.05 6.00
N ALA A 197 -6.27 -12.07 5.30
CA ALA A 197 -5.01 -11.47 5.74
C ALA A 197 -5.16 -10.88 7.15
N HIS A 198 -4.21 -11.19 8.05
CA HIS A 198 -4.18 -10.78 9.46
C HIS A 198 -5.33 -11.36 10.33
N ILE A 199 -6.01 -12.43 9.87
CA ILE A 199 -7.12 -13.01 10.65
C ILE A 199 -6.66 -13.58 11.99
N GLY A 200 -5.43 -14.10 12.05
CA GLY A 200 -4.83 -14.58 13.30
C GLY A 200 -4.64 -13.47 14.35
N LEU A 201 -4.51 -12.20 13.92
CA LEU A 201 -4.37 -11.04 14.80
C LEU A 201 -5.72 -10.41 15.16
N LEU A 202 -6.64 -10.34 14.21
CA LEU A 202 -7.94 -9.66 14.37
C LEU A 202 -9.09 -10.61 14.76
N GLY A 203 -8.89 -11.91 14.67
CA GLY A 203 -9.84 -12.94 15.13
C GLY A 203 -11.00 -13.22 14.18
N SER A 204 -11.44 -12.27 13.34
CA SER A 204 -12.57 -12.48 12.42
C SER A 204 -12.53 -11.59 11.19
N GLN A 205 -13.18 -12.03 10.09
CA GLN A 205 -13.36 -11.19 8.90
C GLN A 205 -14.22 -9.95 9.18
N SER A 206 -15.12 -10.00 10.16
CA SER A 206 -15.89 -8.82 10.57
C SER A 206 -14.97 -7.76 11.17
N ALA A 207 -14.04 -8.16 12.06
CA ALA A 207 -13.06 -7.24 12.63
C ALA A 207 -12.12 -6.66 11.56
N ILE A 208 -11.75 -7.48 10.56
CA ILE A 208 -10.98 -7.00 9.40
C ILE A 208 -11.77 -5.96 8.59
N ALA A 209 -13.07 -6.20 8.36
CA ALA A 209 -13.94 -5.26 7.66
C ALA A 209 -14.09 -3.94 8.43
N ASP A 210 -14.28 -4.02 9.75
CA ASP A 210 -14.41 -2.85 10.62
C ASP A 210 -13.12 -2.01 10.65
N ALA A 211 -11.96 -2.65 10.70
CA ALA A 211 -10.68 -1.97 10.62
C ALA A 211 -10.48 -1.28 9.26
N LYS A 212 -10.86 -1.92 8.14
CA LYS A 212 -10.78 -1.28 6.81
C LYS A 212 -11.79 -0.16 6.63
N ALA A 213 -12.95 -0.24 7.29
CA ALA A 213 -13.94 0.82 7.30
C ALA A 213 -13.44 2.12 7.97
N GLU A 214 -12.37 2.05 8.77
CA GLU A 214 -11.75 3.23 9.39
C GLU A 214 -11.32 4.25 8.33
N LEU A 215 -10.79 3.80 7.17
CA LEU A 215 -10.46 4.68 6.05
C LEU A 215 -11.70 5.43 5.55
N VAL A 216 -12.81 4.73 5.37
CA VAL A 216 -14.04 5.32 4.84
C VAL A 216 -14.68 6.27 5.86
N ARG A 217 -14.66 5.94 7.14
CA ARG A 217 -15.14 6.82 8.23
C ARG A 217 -14.33 8.12 8.35
N ALA A 218 -13.06 8.09 7.98
CA ALA A 218 -12.16 9.24 8.06
C ALA A 218 -12.33 10.24 6.90
N LEU A 219 -13.09 9.90 5.86
CA LEU A 219 -13.28 10.77 4.72
C LEU A 219 -14.08 12.02 5.11
N PRO A 220 -13.80 13.18 4.51
CA PRO A 220 -14.61 14.37 4.70
C PRO A 220 -15.98 14.24 3.97
N ALA A 221 -16.95 15.05 4.34
CA ALA A 221 -18.28 15.03 3.73
C ALA A 221 -18.29 15.29 2.20
N HIS A 222 -17.29 15.99 1.68
CA HIS A 222 -17.10 16.19 0.24
C HIS A 222 -16.26 15.11 -0.43
N GLY A 223 -15.64 14.24 0.34
CA GLY A 223 -14.85 13.12 -0.13
C GLY A 223 -15.71 11.99 -0.70
N PHE A 224 -15.06 10.95 -1.24
CA PHE A 224 -15.80 9.81 -1.75
C PHE A 224 -15.06 8.49 -1.50
N ALA A 225 -15.86 7.43 -1.34
CA ALA A 225 -15.38 6.07 -1.21
C ALA A 225 -15.48 5.32 -2.54
N VAL A 226 -14.43 4.58 -2.90
CA VAL A 226 -14.38 3.67 -4.05
C VAL A 226 -14.31 2.25 -3.51
N LEU A 227 -15.38 1.48 -3.70
CA LEU A 227 -15.63 0.24 -2.98
C LEU A 227 -15.85 -0.92 -3.97
N ASN A 228 -15.21 -2.06 -3.69
CA ASN A 228 -15.41 -3.27 -4.48
C ASN A 228 -16.83 -3.83 -4.28
N GLY A 229 -17.66 -3.72 -5.32
CA GLY A 229 -19.03 -4.19 -5.33
C GLY A 229 -19.17 -5.72 -5.34
N GLU A 230 -18.11 -6.47 -5.66
CA GLU A 230 -18.12 -7.93 -5.68
C GLU A 230 -17.86 -8.54 -4.30
N ASP A 231 -17.36 -7.75 -3.35
CA ASP A 231 -17.14 -8.21 -1.97
C ASP A 231 -18.29 -7.71 -1.07
N PRO A 232 -19.17 -8.61 -0.55
CA PRO A 232 -20.30 -8.20 0.28
C PRO A 232 -19.90 -7.45 1.56
N ARG A 233 -18.69 -7.72 2.10
CA ARG A 233 -18.19 -7.04 3.29
C ARG A 233 -17.73 -5.63 2.94
N VAL A 234 -17.11 -5.44 1.77
CA VAL A 234 -16.74 -4.11 1.27
C VAL A 234 -17.99 -3.29 0.94
N ARG A 235 -19.00 -3.89 0.30
CA ARG A 235 -20.32 -3.23 0.08
C ARG A 235 -20.94 -2.76 1.40
N ALA A 236 -20.87 -3.58 2.45
CA ALA A 236 -21.40 -3.19 3.76
C ALA A 236 -20.66 -2.01 4.41
N ILE A 237 -19.42 -1.71 3.98
CA ILE A 237 -18.66 -0.53 4.45
C ILE A 237 -19.25 0.78 3.90
N GLU A 238 -19.96 0.76 2.77
CA GLU A 238 -20.59 1.91 2.14
C GLU A 238 -21.42 2.77 3.11
N ARG A 239 -22.13 2.14 4.04
CA ARG A 239 -22.94 2.79 5.08
C ARG A 239 -22.17 3.76 5.97
N PHE A 240 -20.84 3.66 6.01
CA PHE A 240 -19.98 4.52 6.81
C PHE A 240 -19.41 5.71 6.02
N ALA A 241 -19.67 5.78 4.70
CA ALA A 241 -19.21 6.90 3.90
C ALA A 241 -19.95 8.18 4.28
N PRO A 242 -19.25 9.24 4.75
CA PRO A 242 -19.88 10.50 5.10
C PRO A 242 -20.32 11.31 3.86
N GLY A 243 -19.77 10.99 2.70
CA GLY A 243 -20.03 11.58 1.40
C GLY A 243 -20.60 10.56 0.41
N ARG A 244 -20.14 10.67 -0.83
CA ARG A 244 -20.55 9.77 -1.92
C ARG A 244 -19.71 8.49 -1.94
N SER A 245 -20.28 7.42 -2.49
CA SER A 245 -19.59 6.18 -2.80
C SER A 245 -19.75 5.81 -4.28
N LEU A 246 -18.75 5.11 -4.81
CA LEU A 246 -18.76 4.48 -6.12
C LEU A 246 -18.48 3.00 -5.92
N LEU A 247 -19.40 2.15 -6.38
CA LEU A 247 -19.15 0.71 -6.45
C LEU A 247 -18.49 0.38 -7.79
N TYR A 248 -17.42 -0.40 -7.74
CA TYR A 248 -16.81 -0.95 -8.95
C TYR A 248 -16.85 -2.48 -8.94
N GLY A 249 -16.96 -3.09 -10.11
CA GLY A 249 -17.05 -4.54 -10.22
C GLY A 249 -17.54 -5.04 -11.58
N LEU A 250 -18.06 -6.27 -11.59
CA LEU A 250 -18.61 -6.95 -12.76
C LEU A 250 -20.15 -6.94 -12.73
N SER A 251 -20.71 -6.77 -11.54
CA SER A 251 -22.16 -6.81 -11.29
C SER A 251 -22.88 -5.57 -11.84
N PRO A 252 -24.12 -5.70 -12.30
CA PRO A 252 -24.90 -4.57 -12.88
C PRO A 252 -25.10 -3.38 -11.94
N GLU A 253 -25.04 -3.61 -10.63
CA GLU A 253 -25.22 -2.57 -9.60
C GLU A 253 -23.98 -1.66 -9.43
N CYS A 254 -22.84 -2.03 -10.05
CA CYS A 254 -21.63 -1.25 -9.95
C CYS A 254 -21.67 -0.05 -10.88
N SER A 255 -21.34 1.14 -10.35
CA SER A 255 -21.25 2.39 -11.13
C SER A 255 -20.11 2.34 -12.15
N VAL A 256 -19.01 1.66 -11.84
CA VAL A 256 -17.89 1.42 -12.75
C VAL A 256 -17.79 -0.08 -12.97
N ARG A 257 -18.27 -0.52 -14.12
CA ARG A 257 -18.44 -1.95 -14.39
C ARG A 257 -17.63 -2.40 -15.61
N ALA A 258 -16.84 -3.48 -15.43
CA ALA A 258 -16.24 -4.13 -16.59
C ALA A 258 -17.26 -4.99 -17.33
N VAL A 259 -17.22 -4.88 -18.65
CA VAL A 259 -17.96 -5.71 -19.60
C VAL A 259 -16.99 -6.24 -20.64
N ASP A 260 -17.35 -7.33 -21.30
CA ASP A 260 -16.53 -7.89 -22.38
C ASP A 260 -15.07 -8.12 -21.96
N VAL A 261 -14.88 -8.86 -20.85
CA VAL A 261 -13.56 -9.19 -20.31
C VAL A 261 -12.90 -10.25 -21.18
N ALA A 262 -11.72 -9.93 -21.71
CA ALA A 262 -10.87 -10.86 -22.45
C ALA A 262 -9.55 -11.07 -21.69
N LEU A 263 -9.16 -12.33 -21.53
CA LEU A 263 -7.95 -12.77 -20.88
C LEU A 263 -6.98 -13.33 -21.93
N SER A 264 -5.77 -12.81 -21.97
CA SER A 264 -4.69 -13.33 -22.82
C SER A 264 -3.55 -13.89 -21.98
N GLU A 265 -2.52 -14.46 -22.60
CA GLU A 265 -1.34 -14.96 -21.88
C GLU A 265 -0.59 -13.84 -21.16
N ASP A 266 -0.58 -12.63 -21.70
CA ASP A 266 0.27 -11.53 -21.23
C ASP A 266 -0.51 -10.36 -20.63
N ASP A 267 -1.81 -10.25 -20.90
CA ASP A 267 -2.63 -9.13 -20.47
C ASP A 267 -4.07 -9.53 -20.10
N THR A 268 -4.77 -8.56 -19.55
CA THR A 268 -6.21 -8.64 -19.30
C THR A 268 -6.85 -7.38 -19.84
N SER A 269 -7.84 -7.52 -20.73
CA SER A 269 -8.52 -6.37 -21.34
C SER A 269 -10.03 -6.43 -21.17
N PHE A 270 -10.68 -5.26 -21.13
CA PHE A 270 -12.11 -5.14 -20.90
C PHE A 270 -12.65 -3.81 -21.43
N ALA A 271 -13.93 -3.75 -21.74
CA ALA A 271 -14.68 -2.51 -21.90
C ALA A 271 -15.29 -2.09 -20.56
N VAL A 272 -15.70 -0.83 -20.44
CA VAL A 272 -16.27 -0.28 -19.20
C VAL A 272 -17.63 0.34 -19.47
N ALA A 273 -18.56 0.15 -18.55
CA ALA A 273 -19.77 0.93 -18.42
C ALA A 273 -19.69 1.82 -17.18
N LEU A 274 -19.99 3.11 -17.32
CA LEU A 274 -20.04 4.11 -16.26
C LEU A 274 -21.50 4.49 -16.02
N ASP A 275 -21.99 4.32 -14.79
CA ASP A 275 -23.41 4.53 -14.41
C ASP A 275 -24.40 3.88 -15.39
N GLY A 276 -24.08 2.65 -15.83
CA GLY A 276 -24.89 1.89 -16.77
C GLY A 276 -24.72 2.25 -18.24
N GLN A 277 -23.96 3.29 -18.57
CA GLN A 277 -23.67 3.68 -19.96
C GLN A 277 -22.31 3.16 -20.41
N ALA A 278 -22.28 2.46 -21.55
CA ALA A 278 -21.02 1.99 -22.12
C ALA A 278 -20.12 3.18 -22.49
N VAL A 279 -18.83 3.09 -22.17
CA VAL A 279 -17.81 4.00 -22.70
C VAL A 279 -17.52 3.55 -24.12
N PRO A 280 -17.92 4.32 -25.16
CA PRO A 280 -17.79 3.87 -26.54
C PRO A 280 -16.31 3.91 -26.97
N ASP A 281 -15.94 2.98 -27.84
CA ASP A 281 -14.67 2.95 -28.58
C ASP A 281 -13.38 2.93 -27.74
N VAL A 282 -13.48 2.72 -26.42
CA VAL A 282 -12.32 2.61 -25.53
C VAL A 282 -12.25 1.21 -24.92
N ARG A 283 -11.11 0.55 -25.12
CA ARG A 283 -10.77 -0.70 -24.44
C ARG A 283 -9.66 -0.47 -23.45
N PHE A 284 -9.84 -0.95 -22.23
CA PHE A 284 -8.88 -0.83 -21.15
C PHE A 284 -8.05 -2.12 -21.07
N THR A 285 -6.74 -1.98 -20.97
CA THR A 285 -5.81 -3.11 -20.89
C THR A 285 -4.91 -2.96 -19.67
N VAL A 286 -4.86 -4.02 -18.88
CA VAL A 286 -3.88 -4.20 -17.80
C VAL A 286 -2.80 -5.14 -18.34
N PRO A 287 -1.52 -4.72 -18.44
CA PRO A 287 -0.44 -5.49 -19.07
C PRO A 287 0.11 -6.60 -18.14
N VAL A 288 -0.79 -7.32 -17.49
CA VAL A 288 -0.54 -8.52 -16.70
C VAL A 288 -1.77 -9.42 -16.76
N PRO A 289 -1.59 -10.75 -16.81
CA PRO A 289 -2.70 -11.68 -16.80
C PRO A 289 -3.37 -11.74 -15.42
N GLY A 290 -4.59 -12.26 -15.40
CA GLY A 290 -5.32 -12.55 -14.18
C GLY A 290 -6.61 -11.73 -14.03
N ARG A 291 -7.73 -12.44 -13.91
CA ARG A 291 -9.07 -11.83 -13.78
C ARG A 291 -9.19 -10.85 -12.59
N HIS A 292 -8.43 -11.08 -11.51
CA HIS A 292 -8.39 -10.17 -10.35
C HIS A 292 -7.86 -8.78 -10.71
N ASN A 293 -7.03 -8.66 -11.77
CA ASN A 293 -6.51 -7.38 -12.23
C ASN A 293 -7.58 -6.51 -12.90
N VAL A 294 -8.69 -7.10 -13.37
CA VAL A 294 -9.87 -6.33 -13.80
C VAL A 294 -10.38 -5.47 -12.64
N LEU A 295 -10.55 -6.06 -11.44
CA LEU A 295 -11.04 -5.33 -10.26
C LEU A 295 -10.04 -4.26 -9.80
N ASN A 296 -8.73 -4.56 -9.81
CA ASN A 296 -7.70 -3.57 -9.49
C ASN A 296 -7.72 -2.40 -10.49
N GLY A 297 -7.84 -2.70 -11.78
CA GLY A 297 -7.98 -1.70 -12.84
C GLY A 297 -9.26 -0.86 -12.70
N LEU A 298 -10.40 -1.49 -12.43
CA LEU A 298 -11.67 -0.77 -12.24
C LEU A 298 -11.62 0.20 -11.06
N ALA A 299 -10.93 -0.17 -9.96
CA ALA A 299 -10.72 0.76 -8.85
C ALA A 299 -9.92 2.00 -9.30
N ALA A 300 -8.89 1.81 -10.13
CA ALA A 300 -8.11 2.92 -10.68
C ALA A 300 -8.94 3.80 -11.62
N LEU A 301 -9.73 3.19 -12.50
CA LEU A 301 -10.64 3.90 -13.41
C LEU A 301 -11.73 4.66 -12.64
N ALA A 302 -12.26 4.10 -11.55
CA ALA A 302 -13.25 4.77 -10.69
C ALA A 302 -12.69 6.05 -10.06
N VAL A 303 -11.43 6.01 -9.60
CA VAL A 303 -10.73 7.20 -9.06
C VAL A 303 -10.48 8.20 -10.19
N GLY A 304 -9.94 7.77 -11.34
CA GLY A 304 -9.65 8.62 -12.49
C GLY A 304 -10.92 9.32 -13.02
N TRP A 305 -11.99 8.56 -13.22
CA TRP A 305 -13.27 9.09 -13.67
C TRP A 305 -13.82 10.14 -12.70
N ARG A 306 -13.77 9.87 -11.39
CA ARG A 306 -14.25 10.80 -10.39
C ARG A 306 -13.43 12.10 -10.34
N LEU A 307 -12.14 12.04 -10.68
CA LEU A 307 -11.26 13.21 -10.79
C LEU A 307 -11.29 13.87 -12.17
N GLY A 308 -12.17 13.41 -13.07
CA GLY A 308 -12.42 14.06 -14.36
C GLY A 308 -11.39 13.74 -15.44
N ILE A 309 -10.73 12.58 -15.38
CA ILE A 309 -9.82 12.12 -16.44
C ILE A 309 -10.64 11.50 -17.57
N GLU A 310 -10.32 11.87 -18.80
CA GLU A 310 -10.96 11.32 -19.98
C GLU A 310 -10.64 9.83 -20.17
N PRO A 311 -11.60 9.03 -20.70
CA PRO A 311 -11.45 7.57 -20.84
C PRO A 311 -10.20 7.13 -21.59
N GLU A 312 -9.82 7.82 -22.66
CA GLU A 312 -8.64 7.51 -23.46
C GLU A 312 -7.34 7.74 -22.68
N ALA A 313 -7.28 8.78 -21.85
CA ALA A 313 -6.16 9.02 -20.96
C ALA A 313 -6.08 7.95 -19.87
N MET A 314 -7.21 7.59 -19.26
CA MET A 314 -7.26 6.48 -18.30
C MET A 314 -6.80 5.16 -18.92
N ALA A 315 -7.17 4.88 -20.18
CA ALA A 315 -6.75 3.67 -20.90
C ALA A 315 -5.23 3.65 -21.13
N ARG A 316 -4.63 4.78 -21.52
CA ARG A 316 -3.16 4.91 -21.66
C ARG A 316 -2.46 4.71 -20.33
N GLY A 317 -2.94 5.36 -19.28
CA GLY A 317 -2.38 5.24 -17.94
C GLY A 317 -2.41 3.79 -17.43
N LEU A 318 -3.55 3.11 -17.58
CA LEU A 318 -3.68 1.71 -17.19
C LEU A 318 -2.76 0.78 -17.99
N ALA A 319 -2.62 1.00 -19.29
CA ALA A 319 -1.71 0.24 -20.16
C ALA A 319 -0.22 0.50 -19.85
N SER A 320 0.10 1.66 -19.28
CA SER A 320 1.46 2.01 -18.86
C SER A 320 1.88 1.39 -17.53
N PHE A 321 0.93 0.84 -16.77
CA PHE A 321 1.19 0.19 -15.49
C PHE A 321 2.32 -0.85 -15.58
N ARG A 322 3.17 -0.89 -14.55
CA ARG A 322 4.19 -1.93 -14.40
C ARG A 322 4.07 -2.52 -12.98
N PRO A 323 4.01 -3.85 -12.85
CA PRO A 323 3.98 -4.50 -11.55
C PRO A 323 5.21 -4.14 -10.72
N SER A 324 4.99 -3.89 -9.42
CA SER A 324 6.08 -3.81 -8.45
C SER A 324 6.81 -5.16 -8.36
N ALA A 325 8.10 -5.15 -7.99
CA ALA A 325 8.86 -6.37 -7.75
C ALA A 325 8.15 -7.29 -6.75
N MET A 326 8.29 -8.60 -6.92
CA MET A 326 7.64 -9.64 -6.11
C MET A 326 6.09 -9.57 -6.08
N ARG A 327 5.46 -8.93 -7.09
CA ARG A 327 4.01 -8.81 -7.25
C ARG A 327 3.61 -9.23 -8.66
N MET A 328 3.32 -10.52 -8.86
CA MET A 328 3.05 -11.06 -10.20
C MET A 328 4.11 -10.59 -11.22
N HIS A 329 5.36 -10.62 -10.83
CA HIS A 329 6.46 -10.16 -11.66
C HIS A 329 6.95 -11.30 -12.57
N PHE A 330 6.85 -11.11 -13.88
CA PHE A 330 7.20 -12.10 -14.88
C PHE A 330 8.67 -11.98 -15.28
N VAL A 331 9.45 -13.03 -15.05
CA VAL A 331 10.89 -13.11 -15.37
C VAL A 331 11.13 -14.23 -16.37
N GLN A 332 11.67 -13.90 -17.53
CA GLN A 332 12.10 -14.91 -18.50
C GLN A 332 13.45 -15.49 -18.08
N ALA A 333 13.48 -16.78 -17.77
CA ALA A 333 14.70 -17.46 -17.41
C ALA A 333 15.53 -17.86 -18.65
N PRO A 334 16.87 -17.88 -18.57
CA PRO A 334 17.75 -18.19 -19.72
C PRO A 334 17.47 -19.57 -20.36
N ARG A 335 16.86 -20.52 -19.63
CA ARG A 335 16.51 -21.85 -20.11
C ARG A 335 15.13 -21.96 -20.79
N GLY A 336 14.47 -20.81 -21.07
CA GLY A 336 13.23 -20.75 -21.84
C GLY A 336 11.96 -21.05 -21.02
N PHE A 337 12.00 -20.96 -19.70
CA PHE A 337 10.80 -20.97 -18.85
C PHE A 337 10.55 -19.59 -18.23
N THR A 338 9.30 -19.31 -17.92
CA THR A 338 8.89 -18.09 -17.21
C THR A 338 8.81 -18.38 -15.72
N VAL A 339 9.38 -17.51 -14.90
CA VAL A 339 9.17 -17.46 -13.45
C VAL A 339 8.18 -16.33 -13.16
N ILE A 340 7.12 -16.63 -12.43
CA ILE A 340 6.19 -15.63 -11.89
C ILE A 340 6.53 -15.46 -10.43
N ASP A 341 7.10 -14.31 -10.10
CA ASP A 341 7.48 -13.95 -8.73
C ASP A 341 6.35 -13.15 -8.06
N ASP A 342 5.66 -13.78 -7.11
CA ASP A 342 4.62 -13.19 -6.25
C ASP A 342 4.95 -13.42 -4.77
N THR A 343 6.25 -13.33 -4.43
CA THR A 343 6.79 -13.75 -3.14
C THR A 343 6.77 -12.69 -2.04
N TYR A 344 6.25 -11.51 -2.30
CA TYR A 344 6.23 -10.44 -1.29
C TYR A 344 5.43 -10.81 -0.04
N ASN A 345 4.26 -11.38 -0.21
CA ASN A 345 3.38 -11.88 0.85
C ASN A 345 2.37 -12.87 0.27
N ALA A 346 1.95 -13.84 1.06
CA ALA A 346 1.02 -14.87 0.64
C ALA A 346 -0.15 -15.01 1.63
N ASN A 347 -1.35 -15.21 1.07
CA ASN A 347 -2.53 -15.67 1.78
C ASN A 347 -3.35 -16.56 0.83
N PRO A 348 -4.32 -17.37 1.34
CA PRO A 348 -5.02 -18.32 0.49
C PRO A 348 -5.67 -17.72 -0.75
N ALA A 349 -6.24 -16.52 -0.66
CA ALA A 349 -6.89 -15.86 -1.78
C ALA A 349 -5.87 -15.36 -2.82
N SER A 350 -4.76 -14.73 -2.38
CA SER A 350 -3.74 -14.24 -3.31
C SER A 350 -3.01 -15.38 -4.01
N VAL A 351 -2.72 -16.48 -3.32
CA VAL A 351 -2.08 -17.66 -3.93
C VAL A 351 -2.98 -18.32 -4.97
N ARG A 352 -4.29 -18.44 -4.71
CA ARG A 352 -5.24 -18.91 -5.75
C ARG A 352 -5.22 -18.01 -6.98
N CYS A 353 -5.27 -16.69 -6.81
CA CYS A 353 -5.19 -15.75 -7.92
C CYS A 353 -3.88 -15.87 -8.71
N ALA A 354 -2.75 -16.10 -8.01
CA ALA A 354 -1.45 -16.30 -8.64
C ALA A 354 -1.39 -17.61 -9.45
N ILE A 355 -1.96 -18.71 -8.91
CA ILE A 355 -2.09 -19.99 -9.62
C ILE A 355 -2.94 -19.82 -10.89
N ASP A 356 -4.11 -19.17 -10.79
CA ASP A 356 -4.99 -18.93 -11.93
C ASP A 356 -4.30 -18.12 -13.03
N ALA A 357 -3.60 -17.06 -12.66
CA ALA A 357 -2.86 -16.24 -13.60
C ALA A 357 -1.68 -16.99 -14.23
N ALA A 358 -1.00 -17.84 -13.45
CA ALA A 358 0.08 -18.68 -13.96
C ALA A 358 -0.43 -19.70 -14.98
N LEU A 359 -1.57 -20.35 -14.72
CA LEU A 359 -2.23 -21.27 -15.64
C LEU A 359 -2.72 -20.56 -16.91
N GLN A 360 -3.28 -19.36 -16.76
CA GLN A 360 -3.67 -18.51 -17.88
C GLN A 360 -2.47 -18.17 -18.77
N HIS A 361 -1.37 -17.67 -18.19
CA HIS A 361 -0.14 -17.35 -18.91
C HIS A 361 0.51 -18.59 -19.56
N ALA A 362 0.46 -19.72 -18.88
CA ALA A 362 1.07 -20.96 -19.37
C ALA A 362 0.37 -21.51 -20.62
N ALA A 363 -0.91 -21.17 -20.86
CA ALA A 363 -1.74 -21.80 -21.87
C ALA A 363 -1.73 -23.33 -21.75
N GLN A 364 -0.93 -24.03 -22.56
CA GLN A 364 -0.78 -25.49 -22.51
C GLN A 364 0.57 -25.97 -21.93
N ARG A 365 1.42 -25.05 -21.47
CA ARG A 365 2.69 -25.38 -20.82
C ARG A 365 2.45 -25.89 -19.41
N ARG A 366 3.39 -26.68 -18.89
CA ARG A 366 3.33 -27.16 -17.51
C ARG A 366 3.55 -26.00 -16.53
N VAL A 367 2.74 -25.96 -15.48
CA VAL A 367 2.88 -25.04 -14.36
C VAL A 367 3.39 -25.81 -13.14
N ILE A 368 4.46 -25.32 -12.53
CA ILE A 368 4.99 -25.80 -11.25
C ILE A 368 4.81 -24.68 -10.25
N ALA A 369 4.02 -24.92 -9.19
CA ALA A 369 3.86 -23.99 -8.10
C ALA A 369 4.89 -24.26 -7.01
N ILE A 370 5.53 -23.19 -6.51
CA ILE A 370 6.43 -23.24 -5.36
C ILE A 370 5.80 -22.40 -4.26
N LEU A 371 5.33 -23.03 -3.18
CA LEU A 371 4.59 -22.40 -2.10
C LEU A 371 5.39 -22.42 -0.80
N GLY A 372 5.51 -21.25 -0.16
CA GLY A 372 6.06 -21.11 1.19
C GLY A 372 4.98 -21.10 2.27
N ASP A 373 5.39 -21.03 3.52
CA ASP A 373 4.47 -20.86 4.64
C ASP A 373 3.74 -19.52 4.54
N MET A 374 2.42 -19.55 4.68
CA MET A 374 1.58 -18.35 4.83
C MET A 374 1.48 -18.00 6.31
N LEU A 375 2.01 -16.84 6.68
CA LEU A 375 2.06 -16.35 8.05
C LEU A 375 0.78 -15.59 8.43
N GLU A 376 0.60 -15.33 9.71
CA GLU A 376 -0.50 -14.52 10.29
C GLU A 376 -1.92 -15.06 10.05
N LEU A 377 -2.06 -16.35 9.72
CA LEU A 377 -3.37 -17.00 9.55
C LEU A 377 -3.96 -17.52 10.88
N GLY A 378 -3.17 -17.60 11.97
CA GLY A 378 -3.63 -18.12 13.26
C GLY A 378 -4.19 -19.54 13.12
N ASP A 379 -5.35 -19.80 13.73
CA ASP A 379 -6.01 -21.11 13.71
C ASP A 379 -6.41 -21.57 12.30
N ALA A 380 -6.53 -20.65 11.34
CA ALA A 380 -6.84 -20.98 9.94
C ALA A 380 -5.62 -21.46 9.14
N ALA A 381 -4.40 -21.47 9.72
CA ALA A 381 -3.18 -21.76 8.99
C ALA A 381 -3.18 -23.17 8.38
N ALA A 382 -3.49 -24.19 9.16
CA ALA A 382 -3.49 -25.58 8.68
C ALA A 382 -4.54 -25.78 7.56
N ALA A 383 -5.77 -25.34 7.80
CA ALA A 383 -6.86 -25.45 6.82
C ALA A 383 -6.56 -24.68 5.53
N GLY A 384 -6.04 -23.44 5.66
CA GLY A 384 -5.73 -22.61 4.49
C GLY A 384 -4.62 -23.19 3.61
N HIS A 385 -3.59 -23.86 4.18
CA HIS A 385 -2.57 -24.56 3.42
C HIS A 385 -3.12 -25.80 2.75
N ALA A 386 -3.89 -26.63 3.49
CA ALA A 386 -4.49 -27.85 2.95
C ALA A 386 -5.41 -27.55 1.75
N GLU A 387 -6.30 -26.58 1.88
CA GLU A 387 -7.20 -26.12 0.80
C GLU A 387 -6.44 -25.66 -0.46
N LEU A 388 -5.25 -25.05 -0.29
CA LEU A 388 -4.43 -24.64 -1.43
C LEU A 388 -3.81 -25.85 -2.16
N GLY A 389 -3.45 -26.90 -1.44
CA GLY A 389 -2.98 -28.15 -2.04
C GLY A 389 -4.05 -28.78 -2.93
N GLU A 390 -5.26 -28.94 -2.39
CA GLU A 390 -6.41 -29.44 -3.14
C GLU A 390 -6.73 -28.53 -4.35
N TYR A 391 -6.71 -27.21 -4.14
CA TYR A 391 -6.95 -26.25 -5.21
C TYR A 391 -5.93 -26.36 -6.34
N ALA A 392 -4.63 -26.51 -6.04
CA ALA A 392 -3.59 -26.64 -7.05
C ALA A 392 -3.81 -27.87 -7.95
N VAL A 393 -4.23 -29.00 -7.39
CA VAL A 393 -4.61 -30.21 -8.15
C VAL A 393 -5.84 -29.93 -9.00
N TYR A 394 -6.92 -29.42 -8.40
CA TYR A 394 -8.16 -29.14 -9.11
C TYR A 394 -7.97 -28.14 -10.26
N ALA A 395 -7.14 -27.11 -10.06
CA ALA A 395 -6.83 -26.11 -11.08
C ALA A 395 -5.94 -26.65 -12.22
N GLY A 396 -5.27 -27.79 -12.04
CA GLY A 396 -4.43 -28.43 -13.07
C GLY A 396 -2.95 -28.03 -13.00
N VAL A 397 -2.45 -27.66 -11.83
CA VAL A 397 -1.00 -27.45 -11.59
C VAL A 397 -0.26 -28.78 -11.81
N SER A 398 0.78 -28.76 -12.65
CA SER A 398 1.50 -29.98 -13.05
C SER A 398 2.50 -30.50 -12.00
N GLY A 399 2.85 -29.66 -11.02
CA GLY A 399 3.73 -30.04 -9.91
C GLY A 399 3.68 -29.00 -8.79
N LEU A 400 3.78 -29.45 -7.55
CA LEU A 400 3.77 -28.63 -6.35
C LEU A 400 5.06 -28.88 -5.55
N VAL A 401 5.77 -27.80 -5.25
CA VAL A 401 6.93 -27.79 -4.34
C VAL A 401 6.56 -26.94 -3.14
N THR A 402 6.80 -27.44 -1.93
CA THR A 402 6.47 -26.71 -0.70
C THR A 402 7.72 -26.47 0.14
N VAL A 403 7.80 -25.29 0.77
CA VAL A 403 8.91 -24.85 1.63
C VAL A 403 8.36 -24.40 2.96
N GLY A 404 8.65 -25.12 4.02
CA GLY A 404 8.21 -24.83 5.39
C GLY A 404 7.21 -25.85 5.93
N PRO A 405 7.06 -25.91 7.26
CA PRO A 405 6.25 -26.93 7.94
C PRO A 405 4.73 -26.79 7.68
N LEU A 406 4.23 -25.55 7.51
CA LEU A 406 2.82 -25.32 7.20
C LEU A 406 2.53 -25.60 5.72
N ALA A 407 3.43 -25.18 4.83
CA ALA A 407 3.32 -25.45 3.40
C ALA A 407 3.37 -26.96 3.08
N ALA A 408 4.00 -27.79 3.91
CA ALA A 408 3.97 -29.24 3.77
C ALA A 408 2.54 -29.81 3.77
N LEU A 409 1.61 -29.21 4.53
CA LEU A 409 0.20 -29.60 4.55
C LEU A 409 -0.47 -29.44 3.18
N ALA A 410 -0.04 -28.45 2.39
CA ALA A 410 -0.54 -28.31 1.02
C ALA A 410 -0.06 -29.48 0.13
N ALA A 411 1.20 -29.92 0.28
CA ALA A 411 1.69 -31.09 -0.46
C ALA A 411 0.96 -32.36 -0.06
N GLU A 412 0.71 -32.58 1.23
CA GLU A 412 -0.04 -33.74 1.74
C GLU A 412 -1.46 -33.77 1.18
N SER A 413 -2.19 -32.65 1.24
CA SER A 413 -3.55 -32.54 0.69
C SER A 413 -3.55 -32.71 -0.84
N ALA A 414 -2.56 -32.17 -1.55
CA ALA A 414 -2.45 -32.35 -3.00
C ALA A 414 -2.29 -33.83 -3.38
N VAL A 415 -1.45 -34.60 -2.64
CA VAL A 415 -1.29 -36.06 -2.86
C VAL A 415 -2.58 -36.84 -2.58
N GLN A 416 -3.39 -36.39 -1.62
CA GLN A 416 -4.68 -37.02 -1.30
C GLN A 416 -5.76 -36.71 -2.34
N ALA A 417 -5.67 -35.53 -2.98
CA ALA A 417 -6.65 -35.08 -3.97
C ALA A 417 -6.41 -35.63 -5.39
N GLY A 418 -5.22 -36.21 -5.67
CA GLY A 418 -4.87 -36.80 -6.96
C GLY A 418 -3.48 -36.48 -7.44
#